data_5cfafbc34781c45ca94b05dc544ea4c3
#
_entry.id   5cfafbc34781c45ca94b05dc544ea4c3
#
_cell.length_a   1.000
_cell.length_b   1.000
_cell.length_c   1.000
_cell.angle_alpha   90.00
_cell.angle_beta   90.00
_cell.angle_gamma   90.00
#
_symmetry.space_group_name_H-M   'P 1'
#
loop_
_entity.id
_entity.type
_entity.pdbx_description
1 polymer ?
#
loop_
_entity_poly.entity_id
_entity_poly.type
_entity_poly.pdbx_seq_one_letter_code
_entity_poly.pdbx_strand_id
1 'polypeptide(L)'
;EGVSDGVKAKILKIAKELHYERYLRNSKTGYIAVLVPEVFMETKEIFYTSIFKYLYAEAIKKNYYLTLYVVSRWEEQNPAPPSLCRADKVDGVILLGQLALNYVKALRPIALPTVLLDFNYTNLGLSCICTDNIEGMYKATKYLIERGHTKIGFVGNIRLTNSIRDRYLGYYRALIESGIRIDSRFILKERDDANNDIGLALPSEMPTAF
;
A
#
# COMPACT_ATOMS: atom_id res chain seq x y z
N GLU A 1 37.81 -16.96 -8.96
CA GLU A 1 38.62 -17.74 -7.98
C GLU A 1 38.08 -17.44 -6.59
N GLY A 2 37.56 -18.47 -5.90
CA GLY A 2 36.97 -18.33 -4.56
C GLY A 2 38.01 -18.47 -3.45
N VAL A 3 37.81 -17.79 -2.34
CA VAL A 3 38.67 -17.88 -1.14
C VAL A 3 38.54 -19.29 -0.56
N SER A 4 39.70 -19.94 -0.21
CA SER A 4 39.71 -21.29 0.38
C SER A 4 38.93 -21.34 1.72
N ASP A 5 38.34 -22.49 2.04
CA ASP A 5 37.51 -22.65 3.26
C ASP A 5 38.28 -22.32 4.55
N GLY A 6 39.57 -22.60 4.61
CA GLY A 6 40.43 -22.25 5.75
C GLY A 6 40.62 -20.74 5.93
N VAL A 7 40.76 -20.00 4.82
CA VAL A 7 40.84 -18.51 4.87
C VAL A 7 39.49 -17.91 5.21
N LYS A 8 38.39 -18.47 4.70
CA LYS A 8 37.03 -18.07 5.04
C LYS A 8 36.71 -18.25 6.52
N ALA A 9 37.09 -19.40 7.10
CA ALA A 9 36.93 -19.66 8.53
C ALA A 9 37.74 -18.68 9.40
N LYS A 10 38.95 -18.34 8.97
CA LYS A 10 39.82 -17.36 9.66
C LYS A 10 39.25 -15.93 9.61
N ILE A 11 38.70 -15.52 8.45
CA ILE A 11 38.03 -14.21 8.31
C ILE A 11 36.79 -14.15 9.22
N LEU A 12 35.96 -15.20 9.23
CA LEU A 12 34.76 -15.25 10.08
C LEU A 12 35.10 -15.19 11.58
N LYS A 13 36.20 -15.87 11.98
CA LYS A 13 36.67 -15.84 13.37
C LYS A 13 37.11 -14.43 13.77
N ILE A 14 37.93 -13.76 12.96
CA ILE A 14 38.41 -12.40 13.20
C ILE A 14 37.23 -11.40 13.19
N ALA A 15 36.30 -11.54 12.26
CA ALA A 15 35.10 -10.69 12.22
C ALA A 15 34.27 -10.82 13.50
N LYS A 16 34.15 -12.01 14.06
CA LYS A 16 33.46 -12.27 15.33
C LYS A 16 34.21 -11.68 16.54
N GLU A 17 35.53 -11.81 16.57
CA GLU A 17 36.41 -11.24 17.61
C GLU A 17 36.39 -9.69 17.62
N LEU A 18 36.23 -9.09 16.43
CA LEU A 18 36.12 -7.64 16.27
C LEU A 18 34.66 -7.13 16.37
N HIS A 19 33.72 -7.98 16.81
CA HIS A 19 32.30 -7.65 16.87
C HIS A 19 31.74 -7.12 15.53
N TYR A 20 32.33 -7.54 14.41
CA TYR A 20 31.86 -7.17 13.06
C TYR A 20 30.72 -8.10 12.65
N GLU A 21 29.61 -8.02 13.40
CA GLU A 21 28.46 -8.95 13.30
C GLU A 21 27.73 -8.86 11.96
N ARG A 22 27.97 -7.84 11.19
CA ARG A 22 27.30 -7.53 9.91
C ARG A 22 27.53 -8.57 8.81
N TYR A 23 28.54 -9.45 8.95
CA TYR A 23 28.88 -10.50 7.99
C TYR A 23 28.36 -11.90 8.34
N LEU A 24 27.83 -12.09 9.54
CA LEU A 24 27.14 -13.32 9.85
C LEU A 24 25.75 -13.24 9.22
N ARG A 25 25.48 -14.05 8.24
CA ARG A 25 24.23 -14.16 7.44
C ARG A 25 22.93 -14.30 8.27
N ASN A 26 23.00 -14.21 9.57
CA ASN A 26 21.89 -14.34 10.52
C ASN A 26 21.69 -13.14 11.46
N SER A 27 22.48 -12.06 11.37
CA SER A 27 22.22 -10.88 12.19
C SER A 27 21.19 -9.98 11.51
N LYS A 28 20.12 -9.69 12.23
CA LYS A 28 19.11 -8.70 11.79
C LYS A 28 19.78 -7.34 11.64
N THR A 29 19.41 -6.62 10.61
CA THR A 29 19.87 -5.23 10.38
C THR A 29 19.20 -4.26 11.36
N GLY A 30 18.00 -4.62 11.84
CA GLY A 30 17.13 -3.76 12.64
C GLY A 30 16.40 -2.71 11.82
N TYR A 31 16.41 -2.79 10.49
CA TYR A 31 15.75 -1.85 9.61
C TYR A 31 14.68 -2.53 8.76
N ILE A 32 13.59 -1.80 8.51
CA ILE A 32 12.53 -2.18 7.56
C ILE A 32 12.36 -1.03 6.57
N ALA A 33 12.37 -1.34 5.28
CA ALA A 33 12.04 -0.37 4.25
C ALA A 33 10.53 -0.21 4.12
N VAL A 34 10.04 1.02 4.08
CA VAL A 34 8.66 1.35 3.76
C VAL A 34 8.66 2.09 2.44
N LEU A 35 8.14 1.45 1.39
CA LEU A 35 8.01 2.02 0.06
C LEU A 35 6.59 2.57 -0.12
N VAL A 36 6.49 3.83 -0.52
CA VAL A 36 5.20 4.52 -0.73
C VAL A 36 5.20 5.23 -2.08
N PRO A 37 4.13 5.15 -2.88
CA PRO A 37 4.02 5.93 -4.12
C PRO A 37 4.10 7.43 -3.85
N GLU A 38 4.82 8.16 -4.69
CA GLU A 38 4.96 9.61 -4.64
C GLU A 38 3.61 10.32 -4.56
N VAL A 39 2.63 9.87 -5.33
CA VAL A 39 1.28 10.44 -5.38
C VAL A 39 0.57 10.50 -4.03
N PHE A 40 0.91 9.59 -3.10
CA PHE A 40 0.33 9.58 -1.75
C PHE A 40 1.10 10.46 -0.76
N MET A 41 2.23 11.02 -1.18
CA MET A 41 3.04 11.96 -0.38
C MET A 41 2.90 13.41 -0.84
N GLU A 42 2.47 13.64 -2.09
CA GLU A 42 2.26 14.98 -2.68
C GLU A 42 0.95 15.62 -2.24
N THR A 43 -0.04 14.83 -1.86
CA THR A 43 -1.35 15.31 -1.49
C THR A 43 -1.36 15.89 -0.08
N LYS A 44 -2.23 16.88 0.18
CA LYS A 44 -2.51 17.38 1.54
C LYS A 44 -3.15 16.32 2.44
N GLU A 45 -3.31 15.10 1.94
CA GLU A 45 -3.92 13.98 2.65
C GLU A 45 -2.95 13.43 3.69
N ILE A 46 -3.37 13.50 4.93
CA ILE A 46 -2.61 13.00 6.09
C ILE A 46 -2.73 11.48 6.29
N PHE A 47 -3.49 10.77 5.45
CA PHE A 47 -3.83 9.36 5.66
C PHE A 47 -2.58 8.46 5.71
N TYR A 48 -1.79 8.43 4.64
CA TYR A 48 -0.59 7.58 4.59
C TYR A 48 0.52 8.06 5.53
N THR A 49 0.63 9.36 5.74
CA THR A 49 1.53 9.94 6.74
C THR A 49 1.16 9.49 8.15
N SER A 50 -0.14 9.42 8.47
CA SER A 50 -0.62 8.92 9.76
C SER A 50 -0.32 7.44 9.93
N ILE A 51 -0.58 6.61 8.91
CA ILE A 51 -0.23 5.18 8.96
C ILE A 51 1.27 5.01 9.20
N PHE A 52 2.11 5.75 8.47
CA PHE A 52 3.57 5.69 8.68
C PHE A 52 3.98 6.04 10.10
N LYS A 53 3.39 7.08 10.70
CA LYS A 53 3.66 7.46 12.11
C LYS A 53 3.34 6.32 13.09
N TYR A 54 2.19 5.66 12.91
CA TYR A 54 1.81 4.50 13.75
C TYR A 54 2.73 3.30 13.51
N LEU A 55 3.07 3.00 12.26
CA LEU A 55 4.04 1.95 11.93
C LEU A 55 5.40 2.22 12.60
N TYR A 56 5.89 3.46 12.52
CA TYR A 56 7.15 3.86 13.14
C TYR A 56 7.12 3.66 14.65
N ALA A 57 6.06 4.10 15.32
CA ALA A 57 5.92 3.93 16.77
C ALA A 57 5.91 2.45 17.19
N GLU A 58 5.22 1.58 16.44
CA GLU A 58 5.19 0.15 16.72
C GLU A 58 6.51 -0.56 16.38
N ALA A 59 7.21 -0.14 15.33
CA ALA A 59 8.52 -0.67 14.96
C ALA A 59 9.56 -0.42 16.08
N ILE A 60 9.61 0.80 16.61
CA ILE A 60 10.52 1.16 17.72
C ILE A 60 10.30 0.27 18.94
N LYS A 61 9.06 -0.04 19.32
CA LYS A 61 8.74 -0.96 20.43
C LYS A 61 9.32 -2.37 20.22
N LYS A 62 9.57 -2.72 18.97
CA LYS A 62 10.13 -4.01 18.55
C LYS A 62 11.62 -3.97 18.19
N ASN A 63 12.29 -2.85 18.53
CA ASN A 63 13.70 -2.57 18.19
C ASN A 63 13.98 -2.58 16.68
N TYR A 64 13.02 -2.07 15.87
CA TYR A 64 13.19 -1.83 14.45
C TYR A 64 13.12 -0.34 14.12
N TYR A 65 13.90 0.08 13.15
CA TYR A 65 13.82 1.41 12.55
C TYR A 65 13.19 1.31 11.17
N LEU A 66 12.37 2.28 10.81
CA LEU A 66 11.78 2.35 9.48
C LEU A 66 12.55 3.35 8.61
N THR A 67 12.84 2.94 7.39
CA THR A 67 13.38 3.83 6.35
C THR A 67 12.30 4.05 5.30
N LEU A 68 11.81 5.29 5.19
CA LEU A 68 10.82 5.65 4.18
C LEU A 68 11.52 5.85 2.83
N TYR A 69 10.97 5.25 1.79
CA TYR A 69 11.37 5.43 0.40
C TYR A 69 10.16 5.82 -0.44
N VAL A 70 10.19 7.01 -1.01
CA VAL A 70 9.14 7.49 -1.90
C VAL A 70 9.46 7.02 -3.31
N VAL A 71 8.58 6.19 -3.85
CA VAL A 71 8.69 5.65 -5.22
C VAL A 71 8.11 6.67 -6.17
N SER A 72 8.94 7.24 -7.03
CA SER A 72 8.52 8.21 -8.03
C SER A 72 7.66 7.57 -9.13
N ARG A 73 6.85 8.37 -9.82
CA ARG A 73 6.07 7.91 -10.99
C ARG A 73 6.97 7.31 -12.08
N TRP A 74 8.18 7.85 -12.25
CA TRP A 74 9.15 7.33 -13.20
C TRP A 74 9.63 5.93 -12.81
N GLU A 75 9.92 5.70 -11.53
CA GLU A 75 10.33 4.37 -11.02
C GLU A 75 9.21 3.34 -11.13
N GLU A 76 7.96 3.72 -10.93
CA GLU A 76 6.83 2.81 -11.15
C GLU A 76 6.68 2.39 -12.62
N GLN A 77 6.99 3.30 -13.56
CA GLN A 77 6.95 3.03 -15.00
C GLN A 77 8.20 2.27 -15.50
N ASN A 78 9.35 2.44 -14.81
CA ASN A 78 10.61 1.79 -15.10
C ASN A 78 11.06 0.92 -13.91
N PRO A 79 10.33 -0.17 -13.63
CA PRO A 79 10.42 -0.86 -12.36
C PRO A 79 11.76 -1.53 -12.14
N ALA A 80 12.46 -1.10 -11.09
CA ALA A 80 13.67 -1.73 -10.58
C ALA A 80 13.67 -1.70 -9.05
N PRO A 81 14.24 -2.71 -8.38
CA PRO A 81 14.35 -2.68 -6.93
C PRO A 81 15.23 -1.52 -6.46
N PRO A 82 14.77 -0.70 -5.49
CA PRO A 82 15.62 0.30 -4.87
C PRO A 82 16.86 -0.34 -4.24
N SER A 83 18.00 0.35 -4.31
CA SER A 83 19.26 -0.11 -3.70
C SER A 83 19.17 -0.31 -2.18
N LEU A 84 18.14 0.25 -1.56
CA LEU A 84 17.77 0.06 -0.15
C LEU A 84 17.24 -1.36 0.12
N CYS A 85 16.51 -1.95 -0.83
CA CYS A 85 15.87 -3.25 -0.69
C CYS A 85 16.85 -4.40 -0.89
N ARG A 86 17.82 -4.53 0.02
CA ARG A 86 18.84 -5.58 0.03
C ARG A 86 18.94 -6.19 1.42
N ALA A 87 19.20 -7.49 1.49
CA ALA A 87 19.29 -8.23 2.75
C ALA A 87 20.42 -7.78 3.69
N ASP A 88 21.41 -7.06 3.17
CA ASP A 88 22.46 -6.43 3.96
C ASP A 88 22.09 -5.04 4.50
N LYS A 89 20.94 -4.49 4.11
CA LYS A 89 20.46 -3.17 4.52
C LYS A 89 19.17 -3.18 5.32
N VAL A 90 18.25 -4.08 4.98
CA VAL A 90 16.94 -4.19 5.64
C VAL A 90 16.55 -5.64 5.84
N ASP A 91 15.74 -5.89 6.88
CA ASP A 91 15.24 -7.22 7.22
C ASP A 91 13.89 -7.54 6.54
N GLY A 92 13.23 -6.53 6.00
CA GLY A 92 11.96 -6.68 5.32
C GLY A 92 11.50 -5.40 4.63
N VAL A 93 10.43 -5.52 3.87
CA VAL A 93 9.84 -4.43 3.09
C VAL A 93 8.34 -4.33 3.37
N ILE A 94 7.86 -3.14 3.63
CA ILE A 94 6.43 -2.81 3.65
C ILE A 94 6.14 -1.95 2.43
N LEU A 95 5.19 -2.36 1.60
CA LEU A 95 4.66 -1.57 0.51
C LEU A 95 3.39 -0.87 1.02
N LEU A 96 3.45 0.44 1.21
CA LEU A 96 2.39 1.25 1.81
C LEU A 96 1.62 2.01 0.73
N GLY A 97 0.35 1.67 0.53
CA GLY A 97 -0.46 2.17 -0.56
C GLY A 97 -0.17 1.47 -1.89
N GLN A 98 -1.13 1.53 -2.81
CA GLN A 98 -1.10 0.73 -4.04
C GLN A 98 -0.01 1.21 -5.00
N LEU A 99 1.05 0.43 -5.13
CA LEU A 99 2.07 0.51 -6.17
C LEU A 99 1.63 -0.26 -7.43
N ALA A 100 2.15 0.14 -8.59
CA ALA A 100 1.87 -0.55 -9.84
C ALA A 100 2.26 -2.03 -9.79
N LEU A 101 1.42 -2.91 -10.37
CA LEU A 101 1.64 -4.36 -10.34
C LEU A 101 3.02 -4.78 -10.85
N ASN A 102 3.49 -4.15 -11.93
CA ASN A 102 4.81 -4.47 -12.51
C ASN A 102 5.95 -4.06 -11.58
N TYR A 103 5.80 -2.96 -10.85
CA TYR A 103 6.77 -2.54 -9.83
C TYR A 103 6.83 -3.57 -8.69
N VAL A 104 5.69 -4.00 -8.16
CA VAL A 104 5.65 -5.03 -7.10
C VAL A 104 6.25 -6.35 -7.59
N LYS A 105 5.99 -6.75 -8.85
CA LYS A 105 6.63 -7.93 -9.45
C LYS A 105 8.15 -7.82 -9.55
N ALA A 106 8.66 -6.64 -9.85
CA ALA A 106 10.11 -6.39 -9.96
C ALA A 106 10.84 -6.50 -8.59
N LEU A 107 10.12 -6.36 -7.48
CA LEU A 107 10.68 -6.56 -6.14
C LEU A 107 10.82 -8.04 -5.73
N ARG A 108 10.11 -8.98 -6.37
CA ARG A 108 10.13 -10.41 -5.98
C ARG A 108 11.51 -11.05 -5.93
N PRO A 109 12.46 -10.75 -6.84
CA PRO A 109 13.80 -11.38 -6.82
C PRO A 109 14.63 -11.02 -5.58
N ILE A 110 14.24 -10.00 -4.80
CA ILE A 110 14.99 -9.55 -3.62
C ILE A 110 14.97 -10.59 -2.49
N ALA A 111 14.00 -11.51 -2.48
CA ALA A 111 13.82 -12.57 -1.46
C ALA A 111 13.76 -12.05 -0.01
N LEU A 112 13.34 -10.78 0.19
CA LEU A 112 13.05 -10.22 1.51
C LEU A 112 11.59 -10.45 1.90
N PRO A 113 11.29 -10.68 3.19
CA PRO A 113 9.94 -10.64 3.70
C PRO A 113 9.24 -9.34 3.27
N THR A 114 8.13 -9.45 2.56
CA THR A 114 7.42 -8.31 1.99
C THR A 114 5.94 -8.37 2.37
N VAL A 115 5.40 -7.25 2.85
CA VAL A 115 3.99 -7.10 3.22
C VAL A 115 3.38 -5.94 2.43
N LEU A 116 2.20 -6.17 1.88
CA LEU A 116 1.37 -5.14 1.26
C LEU A 116 0.48 -4.50 2.33
N LEU A 117 0.41 -3.18 2.39
CA LEU A 117 -0.40 -2.45 3.34
C LEU A 117 -1.34 -1.48 2.62
N ASP A 118 -2.65 -1.62 2.87
CA ASP A 118 -3.75 -0.89 2.25
C ASP A 118 -3.99 -1.22 0.77
N PHE A 119 -3.44 -2.31 0.27
CA PHE A 119 -3.77 -2.86 -1.06
C PHE A 119 -3.44 -4.35 -1.16
N ASN A 120 -3.96 -5.01 -2.19
CA ASN A 120 -3.75 -6.45 -2.43
C ASN A 120 -3.57 -6.76 -3.91
N TYR A 121 -2.71 -7.74 -4.18
CA TYR A 121 -2.59 -8.43 -5.46
C TYR A 121 -2.66 -9.94 -5.25
N THR A 122 -3.84 -10.53 -5.42
CA THR A 122 -4.16 -11.93 -5.10
C THR A 122 -3.21 -12.96 -5.72
N ASN A 123 -2.63 -12.66 -6.89
CA ASN A 123 -1.80 -13.62 -7.65
C ASN A 123 -0.29 -13.54 -7.31
N LEU A 124 0.11 -12.76 -6.31
CA LEU A 124 1.53 -12.60 -5.97
C LEU A 124 2.00 -13.48 -4.81
N GLY A 125 1.07 -14.04 -4.03
CA GLY A 125 1.41 -14.83 -2.84
C GLY A 125 2.10 -14.01 -1.74
N LEU A 126 1.87 -12.69 -1.71
CA LEU A 126 2.38 -11.80 -0.67
C LEU A 126 1.33 -11.62 0.42
N SER A 127 1.77 -11.53 1.67
CA SER A 127 0.89 -11.15 2.78
C SER A 127 0.38 -9.72 2.60
N CYS A 128 -0.90 -9.49 2.89
CA CYS A 128 -1.48 -8.15 2.85
C CYS A 128 -2.28 -7.85 4.10
N ILE A 129 -2.33 -6.57 4.44
CA ILE A 129 -3.18 -6.00 5.47
C ILE A 129 -4.01 -4.90 4.81
N CYS A 130 -5.31 -5.09 4.74
CA CYS A 130 -6.24 -4.17 4.10
C CYS A 130 -7.42 -3.87 5.02
N THR A 131 -8.01 -2.70 4.85
CA THR A 131 -9.33 -2.40 5.42
C THR A 131 -10.40 -3.21 4.69
N ASP A 132 -11.41 -3.69 5.40
CA ASP A 132 -12.61 -4.29 4.78
C ASP A 132 -13.47 -3.18 4.16
N ASN A 133 -13.03 -2.73 2.98
CA ASN A 133 -13.65 -1.62 2.25
C ASN A 133 -15.04 -1.98 1.73
N ILE A 134 -15.28 -3.25 1.38
CA ILE A 134 -16.59 -3.71 0.90
C ILE A 134 -17.61 -3.61 2.03
N GLU A 135 -17.34 -4.23 3.16
CA GLU A 135 -18.27 -4.26 4.30
C GLU A 135 -18.43 -2.87 4.92
N GLY A 136 -17.34 -2.10 5.00
CA GLY A 136 -17.38 -0.72 5.51
C GLY A 136 -18.31 0.17 4.71
N MET A 137 -18.17 0.17 3.37
CA MET A 137 -19.03 0.98 2.50
C MET A 137 -20.46 0.42 2.40
N TYR A 138 -20.64 -0.90 2.45
CA TYR A 138 -21.95 -1.52 2.53
C TYR A 138 -22.73 -0.98 3.74
N LYS A 139 -22.13 -0.99 4.94
CA LYS A 139 -22.73 -0.48 6.16
C LYS A 139 -23.03 1.02 6.07
N ALA A 140 -22.11 1.82 5.55
CA ALA A 140 -22.31 3.25 5.38
C ALA A 140 -23.48 3.55 4.44
N THR A 141 -23.58 2.83 3.32
CA THR A 141 -24.67 3.00 2.35
C THR A 141 -26.00 2.52 2.94
N LYS A 142 -26.04 1.38 3.64
CA LYS A 142 -27.25 0.89 4.34
C LYS A 142 -27.74 1.91 5.37
N TYR A 143 -26.85 2.54 6.11
CA TYR A 143 -27.20 3.58 7.06
C TYR A 143 -27.92 4.77 6.40
N LEU A 144 -27.48 5.19 5.20
CA LEU A 144 -28.15 6.24 4.44
C LEU A 144 -29.54 5.79 3.97
N ILE A 145 -29.65 4.55 3.48
CA ILE A 145 -30.92 3.97 3.01
C ILE A 145 -31.94 3.89 4.17
N GLU A 146 -31.53 3.45 5.34
CA GLU A 146 -32.36 3.38 6.55
C GLU A 146 -32.87 4.76 7.01
N ARG A 147 -32.20 5.83 6.60
CA ARG A 147 -32.65 7.23 6.80
C ARG A 147 -33.52 7.78 5.68
N GLY A 148 -33.92 6.93 4.74
CA GLY A 148 -34.84 7.28 3.65
C GLY A 148 -34.18 7.83 2.39
N HIS A 149 -32.85 7.81 2.31
CA HIS A 149 -32.17 8.22 1.07
C HIS A 149 -32.31 7.14 -0.01
N THR A 150 -32.82 7.51 -1.19
CA THR A 150 -32.97 6.65 -2.37
C THR A 150 -32.13 7.14 -3.56
N LYS A 151 -31.66 8.38 -3.52
CA LYS A 151 -30.74 8.95 -4.48
C LYS A 151 -29.39 9.16 -3.77
N ILE A 152 -28.53 8.15 -3.82
CA ILE A 152 -27.23 8.16 -3.14
C ILE A 152 -26.13 8.17 -4.20
N GLY A 153 -25.19 9.10 -4.06
CA GLY A 153 -24.03 9.22 -4.92
C GLY A 153 -22.82 8.46 -4.38
N PHE A 154 -21.87 8.20 -5.27
CA PHE A 154 -20.54 7.68 -4.95
C PHE A 154 -19.48 8.58 -5.57
N VAL A 155 -18.49 8.99 -4.78
CA VAL A 155 -17.33 9.76 -5.24
C VAL A 155 -16.11 8.88 -5.21
N GLY A 156 -15.47 8.71 -6.35
CA GLY A 156 -14.23 7.96 -6.48
C GLY A 156 -14.04 7.35 -7.87
N ASN A 157 -12.79 7.37 -8.36
CA ASN A 157 -12.46 6.68 -9.60
C ASN A 157 -12.11 5.22 -9.32
N ILE A 158 -13.04 4.31 -9.63
CA ILE A 158 -12.94 2.85 -9.38
C ILE A 158 -11.78 2.15 -10.11
N ARG A 159 -11.09 2.86 -11.03
CA ARG A 159 -9.94 2.32 -11.76
C ARG A 159 -8.62 2.57 -11.05
N LEU A 160 -8.57 3.49 -10.08
CA LEU A 160 -7.32 3.91 -9.46
C LEU A 160 -6.77 2.89 -8.47
N THR A 161 -7.55 2.53 -7.46
CA THR A 161 -7.08 1.63 -6.41
C THR A 161 -8.08 0.52 -6.10
N ASN A 162 -7.56 -0.57 -5.52
CA ASN A 162 -8.40 -1.66 -5.03
C ASN A 162 -9.37 -1.16 -3.95
N SER A 163 -8.91 -0.30 -3.04
CA SER A 163 -9.73 0.22 -1.95
C SER A 163 -10.93 1.04 -2.44
N ILE A 164 -10.76 1.88 -3.47
CA ILE A 164 -11.88 2.63 -4.08
C ILE A 164 -12.85 1.67 -4.78
N ARG A 165 -12.33 0.70 -5.52
CA ARG A 165 -13.17 -0.31 -6.21
C ARG A 165 -13.95 -1.15 -5.20
N ASP A 166 -13.34 -1.58 -4.12
CA ASP A 166 -13.98 -2.38 -3.08
C ASP A 166 -15.06 -1.58 -2.35
N ARG A 167 -14.84 -0.30 -2.08
CA ARG A 167 -15.88 0.62 -1.57
C ARG A 167 -17.04 0.72 -2.54
N TYR A 168 -16.77 0.88 -3.83
CA TYR A 168 -17.83 0.90 -4.84
C TYR A 168 -18.64 -0.41 -4.85
N LEU A 169 -18.01 -1.57 -4.69
CA LEU A 169 -18.71 -2.85 -4.61
C LEU A 169 -19.62 -2.93 -3.37
N GLY A 170 -19.18 -2.42 -2.22
CA GLY A 170 -20.01 -2.32 -1.01
C GLY A 170 -21.22 -1.40 -1.20
N TYR A 171 -21.02 -0.22 -1.78
CA TYR A 171 -22.08 0.71 -2.16
C TYR A 171 -23.08 0.06 -3.12
N TYR A 172 -22.58 -0.55 -4.20
CA TYR A 172 -23.38 -1.25 -5.20
C TYR A 172 -24.25 -2.33 -4.59
N ARG A 173 -23.66 -3.20 -3.76
CA ARG A 173 -24.35 -4.27 -3.05
C ARG A 173 -25.50 -3.74 -2.19
N ALA A 174 -25.29 -2.71 -1.40
CA ALA A 174 -26.28 -2.12 -0.53
C ALA A 174 -27.51 -1.59 -1.29
N LEU A 175 -27.29 -0.92 -2.43
CA LEU A 175 -28.37 -0.41 -3.27
C LEU A 175 -29.20 -1.55 -3.88
N ILE A 176 -28.54 -2.56 -4.46
CA ILE A 176 -29.24 -3.70 -5.09
C ILE A 176 -30.08 -4.46 -4.06
N GLU A 177 -29.51 -4.80 -2.91
CA GLU A 177 -30.22 -5.52 -1.84
C GLU A 177 -31.42 -4.73 -1.30
N SER A 178 -31.41 -3.39 -1.46
CA SER A 178 -32.51 -2.52 -1.05
C SER A 178 -33.47 -2.16 -2.18
N GLY A 179 -33.34 -2.76 -3.37
CA GLY A 179 -34.18 -2.49 -4.53
C GLY A 179 -34.00 -1.08 -5.12
N ILE A 180 -32.89 -0.39 -4.82
CA ILE A 180 -32.62 0.96 -5.31
C ILE A 180 -31.83 0.87 -6.60
N ARG A 181 -32.33 1.53 -7.66
CA ARG A 181 -31.65 1.56 -8.95
C ARG A 181 -30.41 2.46 -8.87
N ILE A 182 -29.30 1.96 -9.39
CA ILE A 182 -28.07 2.73 -9.53
C ILE A 182 -28.22 3.71 -10.70
N ASP A 183 -27.90 4.97 -10.44
CA ASP A 183 -27.86 6.00 -11.44
C ASP A 183 -26.40 6.39 -11.71
N SER A 184 -25.94 6.16 -12.94
CA SER A 184 -24.56 6.43 -13.34
C SER A 184 -24.21 7.93 -13.27
N ARG A 185 -25.19 8.83 -13.29
CA ARG A 185 -24.99 10.28 -13.13
C ARG A 185 -24.48 10.63 -11.72
N PHE A 186 -24.73 9.75 -10.75
CA PHE A 186 -24.31 9.91 -9.36
C PHE A 186 -22.99 9.21 -9.02
N ILE A 187 -22.34 8.59 -10.02
CA ILE A 187 -21.00 8.00 -9.87
C ILE A 187 -19.98 9.04 -10.37
N LEU A 188 -19.42 9.77 -9.43
CA LEU A 188 -18.58 10.94 -9.73
C LEU A 188 -17.11 10.58 -9.58
N LYS A 189 -16.26 11.28 -10.33
CA LYS A 189 -14.80 11.16 -10.24
C LYS A 189 -14.21 12.52 -9.87
N GLU A 190 -13.35 12.53 -8.88
CA GLU A 190 -12.54 13.69 -8.50
C GLU A 190 -11.11 13.60 -9.07
N ARG A 191 -10.75 12.42 -9.62
CA ARG A 191 -9.43 12.16 -10.24
C ARG A 191 -9.58 11.44 -11.56
N ASP A 192 -8.69 11.73 -12.50
CA ASP A 192 -8.59 11.01 -13.77
C ASP A 192 -7.95 9.61 -13.60
N ASP A 193 -7.81 8.85 -14.70
CA ASP A 193 -7.23 7.51 -14.65
C ASP A 193 -5.69 7.52 -14.44
N ALA A 194 -5.05 8.70 -14.51
CA ALA A 194 -3.64 8.92 -14.16
C ALA A 194 -3.45 9.43 -12.72
N ASN A 195 -4.55 9.47 -11.94
CA ASN A 195 -4.60 9.95 -10.56
C ASN A 195 -4.31 11.46 -10.40
N ASN A 196 -4.51 12.25 -11.44
CA ASN A 196 -4.47 13.71 -11.33
C ASN A 196 -5.81 14.22 -10.81
N ASP A 197 -5.76 15.24 -9.96
CA ASP A 197 -6.96 15.94 -9.49
C ASP A 197 -7.63 16.68 -10.69
N ILE A 198 -8.90 16.38 -10.93
CA ILE A 198 -9.71 17.01 -11.98
C ILE A 198 -10.85 17.86 -11.41
N GLY A 199 -10.92 17.95 -10.09
CA GLY A 199 -12.05 18.56 -9.39
C GLY A 199 -13.31 17.70 -9.46
N LEU A 200 -14.27 18.00 -8.61
CA LEU A 200 -15.55 17.28 -8.55
C LEU A 200 -16.61 18.00 -9.39
N ALA A 201 -16.96 17.43 -10.53
CA ALA A 201 -18.08 17.92 -11.35
C ALA A 201 -19.40 17.38 -10.76
N LEU A 202 -20.21 18.26 -10.20
CA LEU A 202 -21.51 17.89 -9.63
C LEU A 202 -22.57 17.78 -10.74
N PRO A 203 -23.49 16.79 -10.66
CA PRO A 203 -24.57 16.65 -11.63
C PRO A 203 -25.63 17.77 -11.45
N SER A 204 -26.37 18.08 -12.51
CA SER A 204 -27.47 19.07 -12.47
C SER A 204 -28.61 18.67 -11.53
N GLU A 205 -28.89 17.37 -11.45
CA GLU A 205 -29.78 16.79 -10.45
C GLU A 205 -28.91 16.17 -9.37
N MET A 206 -28.98 16.68 -8.15
CA MET A 206 -28.15 16.22 -7.03
C MET A 206 -28.73 14.95 -6.39
N PRO A 207 -27.89 14.00 -5.97
CA PRO A 207 -28.30 12.97 -5.03
C PRO A 207 -28.60 13.61 -3.65
N THR A 208 -29.30 12.88 -2.81
CA THR A 208 -29.67 13.36 -1.46
C THR A 208 -28.61 13.04 -0.42
N ALA A 209 -27.64 12.20 -0.76
CA ALA A 209 -26.48 11.84 0.06
C ALA A 209 -25.33 11.34 -0.81
N PHE A 210 -24.10 11.38 -0.27
CA PHE A 210 -22.89 10.78 -0.81
C PHE A 210 -22.22 9.89 0.23
#